data_a9b7bf036b62c2db10a6a54bad47824a
#
_entry.id   a9b7bf036b62c2db10a6a54bad47824a
#
_cell.length_a   1.000
_cell.length_b   1.000
_cell.length_c   1.000
_cell.angle_alpha   90.00
_cell.angle_beta   90.00
_cell.angle_gamma   90.00
#
_symmetry.space_group_name_H-M   'P 1'
#
loop_
_entity.id
_entity.type
_entity.pdbx_description
1 polymer ?
#
loop_
_entity_poly.entity_id
_entity_poly.type
_entity_poly.pdbx_seq_one_letter_code
_entity_poly.pdbx_strand_id
1 'polypeptide(L)'
;MAGSLNKVLLIGRLGNDPEIKQMQNGKSVARLSVATSESWKDKNTGEKKEKTEWHRVVIFNEGLVGVVQKYLKKGAQVYIEGQLNTNKDTDSNGQEKYSTQIVLQGYSSSLTMLDGKNSSSGDSKKLESSQLPSDDMPDISQDPDDKVPF
;
A
#
# COMPACT_ATOMS: atom_id res chain seq x y z
N MET A 1 -27.54 10.58 -9.46
CA MET A 1 -26.82 9.45 -8.80
C MET A 1 -26.45 8.44 -9.85
N ALA A 2 -25.17 8.22 -10.06
CA ALA A 2 -24.73 7.20 -10.99
C ALA A 2 -24.89 5.82 -10.34
N GLY A 3 -25.54 4.89 -11.05
CA GLY A 3 -25.70 3.51 -10.60
C GLY A 3 -24.44 2.67 -10.81
N SER A 4 -23.24 3.22 -10.54
CA SER A 4 -21.96 2.56 -10.78
C SER A 4 -20.95 2.91 -9.71
N LEU A 5 -19.94 2.04 -9.56
CA LEU A 5 -18.83 2.24 -8.65
C LEU A 5 -17.53 2.07 -9.41
N ASN A 6 -16.62 3.02 -9.25
CA ASN A 6 -15.25 2.91 -9.73
C ASN A 6 -14.30 3.04 -8.55
N LYS A 7 -13.77 1.92 -8.09
CA LYS A 7 -12.88 1.89 -6.95
C LYS A 7 -11.82 0.81 -7.13
N VAL A 8 -10.57 1.18 -6.90
CA VAL A 8 -9.43 0.26 -6.96
C VAL A 8 -8.75 0.23 -5.61
N LEU A 9 -8.52 -0.96 -5.11
CA LEU A 9 -7.80 -1.22 -3.87
C LEU A 9 -6.51 -1.96 -4.20
N LEU A 10 -5.38 -1.45 -3.72
CA LEU A 10 -4.08 -2.06 -3.92
C LEU A 10 -3.31 -2.12 -2.61
N ILE A 11 -2.65 -3.24 -2.38
CA ILE A 11 -1.56 -3.37 -1.42
C ILE A 11 -0.34 -3.83 -2.20
N GLY A 12 0.72 -3.04 -2.17
CA GLY A 12 1.93 -3.36 -2.91
C GLY A 12 3.13 -2.58 -2.43
N ARG A 13 4.25 -2.75 -3.12
CA ARG A 13 5.50 -2.06 -2.81
C ARG A 13 5.89 -1.12 -3.92
N LEU A 14 6.49 0.00 -3.55
CA LEU A 14 7.01 0.95 -4.52
C LEU A 14 8.22 0.37 -5.24
N GLY A 15 8.19 0.43 -6.56
CA GLY A 15 9.30 -0.01 -7.40
C GLY A 15 10.38 1.03 -7.56
N ASN A 16 10.03 2.29 -7.39
CA ASN A 16 10.92 3.45 -7.48
C ASN A 16 10.56 4.46 -6.40
N ASP A 17 11.46 5.40 -6.16
CA ASP A 17 11.14 6.56 -5.34
C ASP A 17 9.99 7.35 -5.97
N PRO A 18 9.08 7.93 -5.17
CA PRO A 18 8.00 8.73 -5.71
C PRO A 18 8.50 9.93 -6.51
N GLU A 19 7.86 10.18 -7.64
CA GLU A 19 8.13 11.34 -8.46
C GLU A 19 7.12 12.43 -8.15
N ILE A 20 7.61 13.59 -7.73
CA ILE A 20 6.78 14.74 -7.41
C ILE A 20 6.95 15.78 -8.51
N LYS A 21 5.82 16.15 -9.12
CA LYS A 21 5.79 17.19 -10.16
C LYS A 21 4.86 18.31 -9.75
N GLN A 22 5.23 19.54 -10.12
CA GLN A 22 4.34 20.69 -10.00
C GLN A 22 3.58 20.90 -11.31
N MET A 23 2.28 21.09 -11.18
CA MET A 23 1.42 21.44 -12.30
C MET A 23 1.44 22.94 -12.54
N GLN A 24 0.94 23.36 -13.71
CA GLN A 24 0.88 24.78 -14.09
C GLN A 24 0.06 25.63 -13.12
N ASN A 25 -0.90 25.03 -12.43
CA ASN A 25 -1.71 25.70 -11.40
C ASN A 25 -1.03 25.82 -10.03
N GLY A 26 0.24 25.42 -9.92
CA GLY A 26 1.01 25.45 -8.67
C GLY A 26 0.77 24.25 -7.75
N LYS A 27 -0.13 23.37 -8.09
CA LYS A 27 -0.41 22.15 -7.29
C LYS A 27 0.61 21.07 -7.59
N SER A 28 0.95 20.32 -6.56
CA SER A 28 1.87 19.20 -6.69
C SER A 28 1.12 17.90 -6.97
N VAL A 29 1.71 17.06 -7.80
CA VAL A 29 1.21 15.73 -8.16
C VAL A 29 2.29 14.71 -7.86
N ALA A 30 1.93 13.63 -7.21
CA ALA A 30 2.84 12.52 -6.98
C ALA A 30 2.52 11.37 -7.94
N ARG A 31 3.57 10.78 -8.49
CA ARG A 31 3.49 9.56 -9.31
C ARG A 31 4.21 8.44 -8.62
N LEU A 32 3.52 7.32 -8.49
CA LEU A 32 4.04 6.11 -7.87
C LEU A 32 3.97 4.95 -8.85
N SER A 33 4.96 4.08 -8.78
CA SER A 33 4.91 2.78 -9.43
C SER A 33 4.80 1.72 -8.34
N VAL A 34 3.66 1.06 -8.27
CA VAL A 34 3.34 0.08 -7.23
C VAL A 34 3.34 -1.31 -7.83
N ALA A 35 4.12 -2.19 -7.25
CA ALA A 35 4.20 -3.58 -7.67
C ALA A 35 3.32 -4.45 -6.79
N THR A 36 2.48 -5.26 -7.43
CA THR A 36 1.77 -6.36 -6.79
C THR A 36 2.28 -7.67 -7.34
N SER A 37 2.65 -8.58 -6.47
CA SER A 37 3.25 -9.86 -6.86
C SER A 37 2.43 -11.02 -6.36
N GLU A 38 2.29 -12.00 -7.22
CA GLU A 38 1.69 -13.29 -6.89
C GLU A 38 2.72 -14.38 -7.11
N SER A 39 2.76 -15.34 -6.21
CA SER A 39 3.61 -16.50 -6.35
C SER A 39 2.80 -17.77 -6.15
N TRP A 40 3.06 -18.76 -6.99
CA TRP A 40 2.40 -20.05 -6.91
C TRP A 40 3.36 -21.15 -7.30
N LYS A 41 3.02 -22.35 -6.92
CA LYS A 41 3.75 -23.53 -7.32
C LYS A 41 3.07 -24.19 -8.52
N ASP A 42 3.82 -24.39 -9.60
CA ASP A 42 3.32 -25.09 -10.77
C ASP A 42 3.11 -26.57 -10.42
N LYS A 43 1.89 -27.06 -10.60
CA LYS A 43 1.52 -28.44 -10.31
C LYS A 43 2.21 -29.44 -11.25
N ASN A 44 2.55 -29.03 -12.46
CA ASN A 44 3.14 -29.91 -13.46
C ASN A 44 4.66 -30.04 -13.31
N THR A 45 5.35 -28.94 -13.00
CA THR A 45 6.81 -28.90 -12.92
C THR A 45 7.34 -28.86 -11.50
N GLY A 46 6.49 -28.51 -10.52
CA GLY A 46 6.89 -28.31 -9.14
C GLY A 46 7.69 -27.01 -8.90
N GLU A 47 7.89 -26.21 -9.92
CA GLU A 47 8.63 -24.96 -9.82
C GLU A 47 7.77 -23.84 -9.22
N LYS A 48 8.42 -22.99 -8.43
CA LYS A 48 7.79 -21.77 -7.92
C LYS A 48 7.80 -20.72 -9.02
N LYS A 49 6.62 -20.25 -9.39
CA LYS A 49 6.44 -19.17 -10.35
C LYS A 49 5.99 -17.91 -9.65
N GLU A 50 6.42 -16.78 -10.19
CA GLU A 50 6.08 -15.46 -9.68
C GLU A 50 5.66 -14.56 -10.84
N LYS A 51 4.59 -13.80 -10.60
CA LYS A 51 4.11 -12.79 -11.53
C LYS A 51 3.98 -11.47 -10.81
N THR A 52 4.54 -10.42 -11.39
CA THR A 52 4.48 -9.06 -10.86
C THR A 52 3.73 -8.16 -11.82
N GLU A 53 2.72 -7.46 -11.32
CA GLU A 53 2.02 -6.41 -12.04
C GLU A 53 2.45 -5.04 -11.52
N TRP A 54 2.72 -4.13 -12.45
CA TRP A 54 3.11 -2.77 -12.15
C TRP A 54 1.93 -1.84 -12.35
N HIS A 55 1.57 -1.12 -11.30
CA HIS A 55 0.45 -0.19 -11.33
C HIS A 55 0.97 1.25 -11.26
N ARG A 56 0.48 2.07 -12.18
CA ARG A 56 0.74 3.51 -12.14
C ARG A 56 -0.28 4.18 -11.26
N VAL A 57 0.19 4.89 -10.26
CA VAL A 57 -0.65 5.62 -9.31
C VAL A 57 -0.32 7.09 -9.40
N VAL A 58 -1.34 7.91 -9.54
CA VAL A 58 -1.21 9.37 -9.61
C VAL A 58 -2.03 9.97 -8.48
N ILE A 59 -1.40 10.80 -7.68
CA ILE A 59 -2.00 11.41 -6.50
C ILE A 59 -2.13 12.90 -6.70
N PHE A 60 -3.37 13.40 -6.76
CA PHE A 60 -3.68 14.82 -6.89
C PHE A 60 -4.01 15.48 -5.55
N ASN A 61 -4.26 14.70 -4.51
CA ASN A 61 -4.56 15.21 -3.18
C ASN A 61 -3.28 15.77 -2.54
N GLU A 62 -3.25 17.06 -2.27
CA GLU A 62 -2.07 17.72 -1.73
C GLU A 62 -1.62 17.18 -0.38
N GLY A 63 -2.57 16.81 0.48
CA GLY A 63 -2.26 16.19 1.77
C GLY A 63 -1.54 14.87 1.61
N LEU A 64 -1.99 14.04 0.69
CA LEU A 64 -1.35 12.76 0.39
C LEU A 64 -0.01 12.94 -0.31
N VAL A 65 0.11 13.91 -1.19
CA VAL A 65 1.40 14.25 -1.83
C VAL A 65 2.45 14.60 -0.79
N GLY A 66 2.08 15.38 0.22
CA GLY A 66 2.97 15.73 1.32
C GLY A 66 3.45 14.50 2.11
N VAL A 67 2.56 13.57 2.40
CA VAL A 67 2.89 12.31 3.07
C VAL A 67 3.84 11.47 2.21
N VAL A 68 3.53 11.34 0.92
CA VAL A 68 4.36 10.60 -0.02
C VAL A 68 5.77 11.17 -0.09
N GLN A 69 5.88 12.48 -0.19
CA GLN A 69 7.17 13.16 -0.30
C GLN A 69 8.03 12.95 0.94
N LYS A 70 7.42 12.95 2.12
CA LYS A 70 8.14 12.84 3.39
C LYS A 70 8.52 11.42 3.77
N TYR A 71 7.65 10.46 3.50
CA TYR A 71 7.74 9.13 4.12
C TYR A 71 7.94 7.99 3.14
N LEU A 72 7.52 8.12 1.88
CA LEU A 72 7.59 7.01 0.95
C LEU A 72 8.91 7.00 0.17
N LYS A 73 9.47 5.81 0.07
CA LYS A 73 10.69 5.51 -0.67
C LYS A 73 10.52 4.22 -1.44
N LYS A 74 11.43 3.95 -2.37
CA LYS A 74 11.52 2.67 -3.06
C LYS A 74 11.48 1.51 -2.04
N GLY A 75 10.64 0.54 -2.30
CA GLY A 75 10.46 -0.64 -1.46
C GLY A 75 9.42 -0.50 -0.35
N ALA A 76 8.88 0.69 -0.10
CA ALA A 76 7.84 0.91 0.90
C ALA A 76 6.55 0.17 0.54
N GLN A 77 5.93 -0.46 1.52
CA GLN A 77 4.64 -1.11 1.35
C GLN A 77 3.50 -0.13 1.67
N VAL A 78 2.55 -0.07 0.77
CA VAL A 78 1.43 0.87 0.87
C VAL A 78 0.10 0.19 0.58
N TYR A 79 -0.94 0.70 1.22
CA TYR A 79 -2.33 0.44 0.88
C TYR A 79 -2.91 1.68 0.21
N ILE A 80 -3.53 1.48 -0.94
CA ILE A 80 -4.04 2.57 -1.77
C ILE A 80 -5.49 2.31 -2.12
N GLU A 81 -6.33 3.32 -1.95
CA GLU A 81 -7.67 3.38 -2.51
C GLU A 81 -7.77 4.52 -3.50
N GLY A 82 -8.21 4.23 -4.69
CA GLY A 82 -8.34 5.22 -5.75
C GLY A 82 -9.37 4.81 -6.80
N GLN A 83 -9.35 5.50 -7.90
CA GLN A 83 -10.21 5.25 -9.04
C GLN A 83 -9.40 4.84 -10.25
N LEU A 84 -9.97 3.97 -11.06
CA LEU A 84 -9.36 3.60 -12.34
C LEU A 84 -9.63 4.71 -13.37
N ASN A 85 -8.57 5.18 -13.98
CA ASN A 85 -8.65 6.21 -15.01
C ASN A 85 -7.84 5.78 -16.23
N THR A 86 -8.41 5.94 -17.40
CA THR A 86 -7.73 5.68 -18.65
C THR A 86 -7.48 7.00 -19.36
N ASN A 87 -6.21 7.32 -19.56
CA ASN A 87 -5.80 8.49 -20.33
C ASN A 87 -5.48 8.10 -21.76
N LYS A 88 -5.87 8.98 -22.65
CA LYS A 88 -5.56 8.87 -24.07
C LYS A 88 -4.40 9.83 -24.38
N ASP A 89 -3.28 9.25 -24.81
CA ASP A 89 -2.13 10.02 -25.25
C ASP A 89 -1.90 9.79 -26.74
N THR A 90 -1.51 10.86 -27.44
CA THR A 90 -1.09 10.76 -28.80
C THR A 90 0.45 10.69 -28.84
N ASP A 91 0.95 9.61 -29.43
CA ASP A 91 2.38 9.43 -29.64
C ASP A 91 2.93 10.42 -30.67
N SER A 92 4.25 10.63 -30.65
CA SER A 92 4.94 11.46 -31.64
C SER A 92 4.70 11.02 -33.09
N ASN A 93 4.33 9.76 -33.30
CA ASN A 93 3.96 9.21 -34.62
C ASN A 93 2.48 9.38 -34.98
N GLY A 94 1.70 10.09 -34.14
CA GLY A 94 0.26 10.27 -34.35
C GLY A 94 -0.60 9.09 -33.95
N GLN A 95 -0.03 8.05 -33.35
CA GLN A 95 -0.78 6.90 -32.83
C GLN A 95 -1.37 7.23 -31.47
N GLU A 96 -2.64 6.90 -31.31
CA GLU A 96 -3.33 7.02 -30.04
C GLU A 96 -2.93 5.85 -29.12
N LYS A 97 -2.44 6.19 -27.91
CA LYS A 97 -2.16 5.21 -26.88
C LYS A 97 -3.03 5.46 -25.68
N TYR A 98 -3.59 4.40 -25.14
CA TYR A 98 -4.35 4.43 -23.90
C TYR A 98 -3.45 3.97 -22.75
N SER A 99 -3.34 4.75 -21.71
CA SER A 99 -2.67 4.35 -20.50
C SER A 99 -3.66 4.32 -19.34
N THR A 100 -3.68 3.21 -18.63
CA THR A 100 -4.52 3.02 -17.46
C THR A 100 -3.72 3.34 -16.21
N GLN A 101 -4.29 4.19 -15.36
CA GLN A 101 -3.67 4.58 -14.11
C GLN A 101 -4.70 4.63 -13.00
N ILE A 102 -4.22 4.58 -11.77
CA ILE A 102 -5.04 4.71 -10.57
C ILE A 102 -4.87 6.13 -10.06
N VAL A 103 -5.99 6.83 -9.91
CA VAL A 103 -6.00 8.24 -9.52
C VAL A 103 -6.53 8.38 -8.11
N LEU A 104 -5.77 9.04 -7.25
CA LEU A 104 -6.16 9.41 -5.90
C LEU A 104 -6.47 10.89 -5.87
N GLN A 105 -7.76 11.21 -5.82
CA GLN A 105 -8.24 12.58 -5.71
C GLN A 105 -9.52 12.62 -4.88
N GLY A 106 -9.74 13.75 -4.20
CA GLY A 106 -10.94 13.96 -3.42
C GLY A 106 -11.00 13.11 -2.15
N TYR A 107 -12.18 13.02 -1.59
CA TYR A 107 -12.41 12.36 -0.31
C TYR A 107 -12.47 10.83 -0.40
N SER A 108 -12.66 10.30 -1.58
CA SER A 108 -12.76 8.84 -1.79
C SER A 108 -11.40 8.16 -1.96
N SER A 109 -10.32 8.91 -1.86
CA SER A 109 -8.97 8.38 -1.97
C SER A 109 -8.34 8.20 -0.60
N SER A 110 -7.50 7.18 -0.47
CA SER A 110 -6.78 6.90 0.76
C SER A 110 -5.43 6.28 0.46
N LEU A 111 -4.46 6.60 1.30
CA LEU A 111 -3.14 6.00 1.25
C LEU A 111 -2.67 5.74 2.67
N THR A 112 -2.30 4.51 2.96
CA THR A 112 -1.81 4.10 4.27
C THR A 112 -0.49 3.37 4.11
N MET A 113 0.51 3.78 4.85
CA MET A 113 1.78 3.08 4.90
C MET A 113 1.64 1.84 5.79
N LEU A 114 2.00 0.69 5.25
CA LEU A 114 1.90 -0.59 5.95
C LEU A 114 3.23 -1.07 6.51
N ASP A 115 4.33 -0.50 6.09
CA ASP A 115 5.60 -0.75 6.75
C ASP A 115 5.51 -0.18 8.16
N GLY A 116 5.65 -1.05 9.16
CA GLY A 116 5.73 -0.62 10.54
C GLY A 116 6.88 0.36 10.74
N LYS A 117 6.85 1.12 11.82
CA LYS A 117 7.92 2.04 12.22
C LYS A 117 9.22 1.32 12.57
N ASN A 118 9.53 0.22 11.96
CA ASN A 118 10.87 -0.30 11.94
C ASN A 118 11.72 0.55 11.00
N SER A 119 11.72 1.82 11.31
CA SER A 119 12.86 2.60 10.91
C SER A 119 14.05 1.88 11.52
N SER A 120 14.89 1.46 10.68
CA SER A 120 16.22 0.95 10.95
C SER A 120 17.10 2.03 11.59
N SER A 121 16.63 2.70 12.61
CA SER A 121 17.47 3.30 13.59
C SER A 121 17.78 2.17 14.56
N GLY A 122 19.00 1.68 14.50
CA GLY A 122 19.48 0.61 15.33
C GLY A 122 19.53 0.94 16.81
N ASP A 123 18.40 1.33 17.33
CA ASP A 123 18.14 1.36 18.75
C ASP A 123 17.20 0.21 19.07
N SER A 124 17.75 -0.98 18.96
CA SER A 124 17.26 -2.07 19.73
C SER A 124 17.49 -1.73 21.19
N LYS A 125 16.65 -0.87 21.74
CA LYS A 125 16.36 -0.95 23.14
C LYS A 125 15.80 -2.36 23.31
N LYS A 126 16.71 -3.24 23.67
CA LYS A 126 16.39 -4.47 24.34
C LYS A 126 15.33 -4.07 25.36
N LEU A 127 14.10 -4.39 25.07
CA LEU A 127 13.10 -4.46 26.10
C LEU A 127 13.66 -5.49 27.04
N GLU A 128 14.35 -5.01 28.09
CA GLU A 128 14.54 -5.82 29.25
C GLU A 128 13.16 -6.36 29.56
N SER A 129 13.01 -7.63 29.38
CA SER A 129 11.92 -8.35 29.97
C SER A 129 12.00 -8.00 31.45
N SER A 130 11.22 -7.00 31.84
CA SER A 130 10.89 -6.87 33.24
C SER A 130 10.33 -8.22 33.62
N GLN A 131 11.09 -8.93 34.36
CA GLN A 131 10.61 -10.13 35.02
C GLN A 131 9.34 -9.69 35.75
N LEU A 132 8.22 -10.04 35.14
CA LEU A 132 6.98 -10.09 35.88
C LEU A 132 7.25 -11.04 37.05
N PRO A 133 7.08 -10.59 38.28
CA PRO A 133 7.19 -11.49 39.40
C PRO A 133 6.21 -12.64 39.15
N SER A 134 6.75 -13.82 39.09
CA SER A 134 6.03 -15.04 38.76
C SER A 134 5.11 -15.52 39.91
N ASP A 135 4.84 -14.68 40.88
CA ASP A 135 4.23 -15.14 42.13
C ASP A 135 2.77 -14.71 42.32
N ASP A 136 2.16 -14.05 41.31
CA ASP A 136 0.76 -13.66 41.43
C ASP A 136 0.00 -13.87 40.14
N MET A 137 0.11 -15.03 39.56
CA MET A 137 -0.97 -15.52 38.74
C MET A 137 -1.99 -16.15 39.64
N PRO A 138 -3.17 -15.55 39.80
CA PRO A 138 -4.27 -16.31 40.36
C PRO A 138 -4.44 -17.51 39.48
N ASP A 139 -4.37 -18.66 40.08
CA ASP A 139 -4.69 -19.90 39.46
C ASP A 139 -6.12 -19.79 38.88
N ILE A 140 -6.20 -19.46 37.63
CA ILE A 140 -7.43 -19.56 36.85
C ILE A 140 -7.52 -21.03 36.46
N SER A 141 -7.35 -21.89 37.42
CA SER A 141 -7.67 -23.27 37.24
C SER A 141 -9.19 -23.37 37.25
N GLN A 142 -9.70 -23.31 36.01
CA GLN A 142 -10.88 -24.06 35.69
C GLN A 142 -12.16 -23.53 36.29
N ASP A 143 -12.75 -22.65 35.59
CA ASP A 143 -14.17 -22.74 35.49
C ASP A 143 -14.49 -23.67 34.30
N PRO A 144 -14.89 -24.92 34.54
CA PRO A 144 -15.22 -25.83 33.46
C PRO A 144 -16.52 -25.47 32.74
N ASP A 145 -17.18 -24.40 33.17
CA ASP A 145 -18.42 -23.93 32.57
C ASP A 145 -18.27 -22.74 31.64
N ASP A 146 -17.03 -22.35 31.39
CA ASP A 146 -16.78 -21.31 30.39
C ASP A 146 -16.86 -21.89 28.98
N LYS A 147 -18.03 -22.37 28.67
CA LYS A 147 -18.39 -22.70 27.30
C LYS A 147 -18.56 -21.43 26.56
N VAL A 148 -17.61 -21.13 25.69
CA VAL A 148 -17.77 -20.09 24.70
C VAL A 148 -19.08 -20.37 23.95
N PRO A 149 -20.06 -19.47 23.98
CA PRO A 149 -21.32 -19.70 23.27
C PRO A 149 -21.10 -19.47 21.77
N PHE A 150 -20.94 -20.54 21.08
CA PHE A 150 -21.09 -20.60 19.63
C PHE A 150 -22.01 -21.74 19.30
#